data_acf6e6c0f915a390cce9cb6dd84852b0
#
_entry.id   acf6e6c0f915a390cce9cb6dd84852b0
#
_cell.length_a   1.000
_cell.length_b   1.000
_cell.length_c   1.000
_cell.angle_alpha   90.00
_cell.angle_beta   90.00
_cell.angle_gamma   90.00
#
_symmetry.space_group_name_H-M   'P 1'
#
loop_
_entity.id
_entity.type
_entity.pdbx_description
1 polymer ?
#
loop_
_entity_poly.entity_id
_entity_poly.type
_entity_poly.pdbx_seq_one_letter_code
_entity_poly.pdbx_strand_id
1 'polypeptide(L)'
;VLTFETESKNDSSLAAKKDVDKRINDFLNGLNRFGIDEKNVSASSIVTSPNYYYTEEDKKVLDGYIASRTIKVTLNQIKNLNELLNFALEVKVNEIQNIEFQSFRKEALKEEEKLIRID
;
A
#
# COMPACT_ATOMS: atom_id res chain seq x y z
N VAL A 1 -11.97 -1.95 -4.59
CA VAL A 1 -10.54 -2.22 -4.72
C VAL A 1 -9.75 -1.22 -3.89
N LEU A 2 -8.86 -1.73 -3.08
CA LEU A 2 -7.98 -0.92 -2.25
C LEU A 2 -6.58 -0.97 -2.82
N THR A 3 -5.94 0.17 -2.95
CA THR A 3 -4.56 0.25 -3.42
C THR A 3 -3.68 0.73 -2.28
N PHE A 4 -2.72 -0.10 -1.90
CA PHE A 4 -1.75 0.21 -0.85
C PHE A 4 -0.37 0.33 -1.46
N GLU A 5 0.44 1.17 -0.87
CA GLU A 5 1.85 1.25 -1.23
C GLU A 5 2.71 1.17 0.01
N THR A 6 3.83 0.49 -0.09
CA THR A 6 4.84 0.53 0.94
C THR A 6 6.14 1.03 0.33
N GLU A 7 6.84 1.87 1.08
CA GLU A 7 8.15 2.39 0.70
C GLU A 7 9.14 2.17 1.83
N SER A 8 10.37 1.91 1.46
CA SER A 8 11.46 1.87 2.41
C SER A 8 12.67 2.57 1.83
N LYS A 9 13.32 3.38 2.64
CA LYS A 9 14.55 4.07 2.30
C LYS A 9 15.70 3.45 3.08
N ASN A 10 16.79 3.16 2.39
CA ASN A 10 17.98 2.59 3.01
C ASN A 10 19.21 3.01 2.22
N ASP A 11 20.38 2.90 2.83
CA ASP A 11 21.63 3.22 2.16
C ASP A 11 21.96 2.23 1.03
N SER A 12 21.42 1.03 1.10
CA SER A 12 21.57 -0.02 0.11
C SER A 12 20.24 -0.31 -0.57
N SER A 13 20.23 -0.42 -1.89
CA SER A 13 19.02 -0.80 -2.63
C SER A 13 18.54 -2.19 -2.23
N LEU A 14 19.46 -3.10 -1.97
CA LEU A 14 19.12 -4.46 -1.53
C LEU A 14 18.44 -4.44 -0.16
N ALA A 15 18.94 -3.64 0.78
CA ALA A 15 18.34 -3.52 2.10
C ALA A 15 16.96 -2.89 2.04
N ALA A 16 16.78 -1.86 1.21
CA ALA A 16 15.48 -1.25 1.00
C ALA A 16 14.48 -2.26 0.43
N LYS A 17 14.91 -3.05 -0.54
CA LYS A 17 14.08 -4.09 -1.15
C LYS A 17 13.68 -5.15 -0.13
N LYS A 18 14.62 -5.62 0.70
CA LYS A 18 14.33 -6.64 1.71
C LYS A 18 13.33 -6.13 2.74
N ASP A 19 13.42 -4.87 3.11
CA ASP A 19 12.50 -4.26 4.05
C ASP A 19 11.08 -4.20 3.48
N VAL A 20 10.96 -3.81 2.21
CA VAL A 20 9.67 -3.81 1.51
C VAL A 20 9.11 -5.22 1.42
N ASP A 21 9.93 -6.20 1.05
CA ASP A 21 9.51 -7.61 0.96
C ASP A 21 8.96 -8.11 2.29
N LYS A 22 9.63 -7.77 3.39
CA LYS A 22 9.17 -8.18 4.72
C LYS A 22 7.81 -7.59 5.05
N ARG A 23 7.65 -6.30 4.81
CA ARG A 23 6.38 -5.61 5.08
C ARG A 23 5.24 -6.20 4.25
N ILE A 24 5.51 -6.47 2.99
CA ILE A 24 4.53 -7.06 2.08
C ILE A 24 4.15 -8.47 2.53
N ASN A 25 5.14 -9.29 2.89
CA ASN A 25 4.88 -10.65 3.34
C ASN A 25 4.06 -10.66 4.63
N ASP A 26 4.36 -9.78 5.56
CA ASP A 26 3.59 -9.65 6.81
C ASP A 26 2.14 -9.25 6.50
N PHE A 27 1.97 -8.34 5.57
CA PHE A 27 0.64 -7.91 5.15
C PHE A 27 -0.14 -9.06 4.49
N LEU A 28 0.47 -9.74 3.53
CA LEU A 28 -0.18 -10.84 2.81
C LEU A 28 -0.54 -12.00 3.75
N ASN A 29 0.36 -12.33 4.67
CA ASN A 29 0.10 -13.40 5.63
C ASN A 29 -1.07 -13.11 6.56
N GLY A 30 -1.32 -11.85 6.82
CA GLY A 30 -2.44 -11.44 7.68
C GLY A 30 -3.77 -11.31 6.98
N LEU A 31 -3.79 -11.27 5.65
CA LEU A 31 -5.03 -11.03 4.91
C LEU A 31 -6.05 -12.15 5.09
N ASN A 32 -5.61 -13.37 5.38
CA ASN A 32 -6.51 -14.49 5.62
C ASN A 32 -7.47 -14.24 6.79
N ARG A 33 -7.04 -13.44 7.78
CA ARG A 33 -7.88 -13.09 8.92
C ARG A 33 -9.11 -12.27 8.53
N PHE A 34 -9.05 -11.63 7.37
CA PHE A 34 -10.12 -10.79 6.86
C PHE A 34 -10.93 -11.47 5.77
N GLY A 35 -10.69 -12.78 5.57
CA GLY A 35 -11.40 -13.54 4.55
C GLY A 35 -11.01 -13.19 3.12
N ILE A 36 -9.81 -12.69 2.93
CA ILE A 36 -9.33 -12.28 1.61
C ILE A 36 -8.48 -13.39 1.00
N ASP A 37 -8.91 -13.89 -0.16
CA ASP A 37 -8.19 -14.91 -0.92
C ASP A 37 -7.06 -14.31 -1.74
N GLU A 38 -6.05 -15.12 -2.04
CA GLU A 38 -4.94 -14.72 -2.90
C GLU A 38 -5.40 -14.21 -4.26
N LYS A 39 -6.46 -14.78 -4.81
CA LYS A 39 -6.99 -14.36 -6.12
C LYS A 39 -7.51 -12.93 -6.12
N ASN A 40 -7.80 -12.39 -4.94
CA ASN A 40 -8.28 -11.03 -4.78
C ASN A 40 -7.16 -10.05 -4.45
N VAL A 41 -5.93 -10.50 -4.53
CA VAL A 41 -4.75 -9.68 -4.22
C VAL A 41 -3.83 -9.67 -5.43
N SER A 42 -3.40 -8.48 -5.82
CA SER A 42 -2.45 -8.29 -6.90
C SER A 42 -1.33 -7.39 -6.40
N ALA A 43 -0.10 -7.77 -6.67
CA ALA A 43 1.05 -6.98 -6.27
C ALA A 43 1.91 -6.65 -7.48
N SER A 44 2.36 -5.41 -7.55
CA SER A 44 3.28 -4.99 -8.60
C SER A 44 4.69 -5.52 -8.33
N SER A 45 5.57 -5.37 -9.30
CA SER A 45 7.00 -5.60 -9.07
C SER A 45 7.56 -4.54 -8.13
N ILE A 46 8.63 -4.88 -7.42
CA ILE A 46 9.32 -3.91 -6.59
C ILE A 46 10.10 -2.96 -7.50
N VAL A 47 9.96 -1.67 -7.24
CA VAL A 47 10.69 -0.63 -7.93
C VAL A 47 11.70 -0.05 -6.97
N THR A 48 12.97 0.00 -7.38
CA THR A 48 14.01 0.65 -6.59
C THR A 48 14.56 1.82 -7.38
N SER A 49 14.83 2.91 -6.69
CA SER A 49 15.40 4.10 -7.31
C SER A 49 16.33 4.80 -6.34
N PRO A 50 17.37 5.48 -6.86
CA PRO A 50 18.20 6.30 -6.00
C PRO A 50 17.42 7.50 -5.50
N ASN A 51 17.68 7.88 -4.26
CA ASN A 51 17.13 9.09 -3.68
C ASN A 51 18.21 10.15 -3.61
N TYR A 52 17.86 11.38 -3.97
CA TYR A 52 18.80 12.47 -3.99
C TYR A 52 18.27 13.65 -3.20
N TYR A 53 19.17 14.46 -2.67
CA TYR A 53 18.82 15.78 -2.19
C TYR A 53 19.74 16.81 -2.83
N TYR A 54 19.33 18.07 -2.81
CA TYR A 54 20.10 19.16 -3.36
C TYR A 54 20.64 20.03 -2.22
N THR A 55 21.92 20.36 -2.29
CA THR A 55 22.54 21.25 -1.33
C THR A 55 22.20 22.70 -1.64
N GLU A 56 22.56 23.61 -0.76
CA GLU A 56 22.39 25.05 -0.99
C GLU A 56 23.14 25.52 -2.23
N GLU A 57 24.18 24.81 -2.62
CA GLU A 57 24.97 25.09 -3.82
C GLU A 57 24.41 24.41 -5.07
N ASP A 58 23.18 23.89 -5.01
CA ASP A 58 22.52 23.14 -6.08
C ASP A 58 23.26 21.88 -6.52
N LYS A 59 24.05 21.30 -5.64
CA LYS A 59 24.71 20.03 -5.92
C LYS A 59 23.77 18.87 -5.58
N LYS A 60 23.66 17.93 -6.50
CA LYS A 60 22.87 16.72 -6.32
C LYS A 60 23.67 15.70 -5.52
N VAL A 61 23.15 15.29 -4.37
CA VAL A 61 23.83 14.33 -3.49
C VAL A 61 22.95 13.10 -3.32
N LEU A 62 23.57 11.93 -3.49
CA LEU A 62 22.85 10.66 -3.29
C LEU A 62 22.57 10.47 -1.79
N ASP A 63 21.31 10.20 -1.48
CA ASP A 63 20.82 9.99 -0.13
C ASP A 63 20.12 8.63 -0.04
N GLY A 64 20.86 7.57 -0.32
CA GLY A 64 20.34 6.21 -0.26
C GLY A 64 19.44 5.83 -1.42
N TYR A 65 18.68 4.79 -1.21
CA TYR A 65 17.78 4.22 -2.21
C TYR A 65 16.40 4.04 -1.61
N ILE A 66 15.39 4.17 -2.46
CA ILE A 66 13.99 3.94 -2.08
C ILE A 66 13.49 2.73 -2.85
N ALA A 67 12.93 1.77 -2.14
CA ALA A 67 12.21 0.66 -2.73
C ALA A 67 10.73 0.85 -2.45
N SER A 68 9.90 0.55 -3.43
CA SER A 68 8.45 0.64 -3.26
C SER A 68 7.74 -0.50 -3.97
N ARG A 69 6.57 -0.82 -3.48
CA ARG A 69 5.71 -1.82 -4.08
C ARG A 69 4.26 -1.48 -3.81
N THR A 70 3.43 -1.68 -4.82
CA THR A 70 2.00 -1.41 -4.75
C THR A 70 1.24 -2.72 -4.67
N ILE A 71 0.24 -2.78 -3.78
CA ILE A 71 -0.64 -3.94 -3.63
C ILE A 71 -2.07 -3.48 -3.85
N LYS A 72 -2.80 -4.23 -4.67
CA LYS A 72 -4.24 -4.02 -4.86
C LYS A 72 -4.99 -5.17 -4.23
N VAL A 73 -5.96 -4.84 -3.39
CA VAL A 73 -6.77 -5.81 -2.69
C VAL A 73 -8.23 -5.57 -3.03
N THR A 74 -8.92 -6.63 -3.43
CA THR A 74 -10.37 -6.58 -3.63
C THR A 74 -11.05 -7.09 -2.37
N LEU A 75 -11.75 -6.20 -1.70
CA LEU A 75 -12.46 -6.49 -0.46
C LEU A 75 -13.94 -6.67 -0.75
N ASN A 76 -14.48 -7.83 -0.40
CA ASN A 76 -15.87 -8.15 -0.68
C ASN A 76 -16.84 -7.61 0.36
N GLN A 77 -16.35 -7.30 1.56
CA GLN A 77 -17.18 -6.83 2.66
C GLN A 77 -16.62 -5.55 3.26
N ILE A 78 -17.39 -4.48 3.15
CA ILE A 78 -16.98 -3.16 3.63
C ILE A 78 -16.79 -3.13 5.14
N LYS A 79 -17.50 -3.96 5.88
CA LYS A 79 -17.38 -4.01 7.34
C LYS A 79 -15.97 -4.32 7.84
N ASN A 80 -15.16 -4.98 7.02
CA ASN A 80 -13.79 -5.31 7.39
C ASN A 80 -12.78 -4.23 7.01
N LEU A 81 -13.25 -3.15 6.38
CA LEU A 81 -12.37 -2.12 5.84
C LEU A 81 -11.50 -1.47 6.92
N ASN A 82 -12.10 -1.04 8.02
CA ASN A 82 -11.35 -0.36 9.08
C ASN A 82 -10.29 -1.25 9.71
N GLU A 83 -10.64 -2.51 9.93
CA GLU A 83 -9.71 -3.49 10.49
C GLU A 83 -8.54 -3.73 9.54
N LEU A 84 -8.83 -3.83 8.26
CA LEU A 84 -7.80 -4.01 7.24
C LEU A 84 -6.87 -2.80 7.18
N LEU A 85 -7.41 -1.59 7.21
CA LEU A 85 -6.60 -0.37 7.19
C LEU A 85 -5.70 -0.27 8.42
N ASN A 86 -6.23 -0.60 9.59
CA ASN A 86 -5.43 -0.63 10.82
C ASN A 86 -4.32 -1.66 10.75
N PHE A 87 -4.62 -2.83 10.21
CA PHE A 87 -3.63 -3.87 10.04
C PHE A 87 -2.52 -3.43 9.07
N ALA A 88 -2.88 -2.77 7.98
CA ALA A 88 -1.89 -2.26 7.04
C ALA A 88 -0.91 -1.30 7.72
N LEU A 89 -1.41 -0.45 8.60
CA LEU A 89 -0.57 0.46 9.36
C LEU A 89 0.34 -0.27 10.34
N GLU A 90 -0.15 -1.34 10.98
CA GLU A 90 0.64 -2.14 11.90
C GLU A 90 1.85 -2.79 11.23
N VAL A 91 1.68 -3.30 10.02
CA VAL A 91 2.77 -3.94 9.28
C VAL A 91 3.54 -2.96 8.41
N LYS A 92 3.28 -1.67 8.57
CA LYS A 92 3.98 -0.58 7.88
C LYS A 92 3.78 -0.57 6.36
N VAL A 93 2.65 -1.05 5.91
CA VAL A 93 2.15 -0.79 4.57
C VAL A 93 1.28 0.45 4.72
N ASN A 94 1.94 1.59 4.79
CA ASN A 94 1.39 2.78 5.42
C ASN A 94 0.86 3.85 4.46
N GLU A 95 0.91 3.61 3.17
CA GLU A 95 0.32 4.53 2.20
C GLU A 95 -0.87 3.90 1.54
N ILE A 96 -2.03 4.53 1.69
CA ILE A 96 -3.25 4.11 1.02
C ILE A 96 -3.47 5.11 -0.10
N GLN A 97 -3.20 4.67 -1.33
CA GLN A 97 -3.24 5.55 -2.48
C GLN A 97 -4.64 5.75 -3.01
N ASN A 98 -5.44 4.72 -2.97
CA ASN A 98 -6.75 4.78 -3.59
C ASN A 98 -7.69 3.76 -2.98
N ILE A 99 -8.93 4.21 -2.77
CA ILE A 99 -10.01 3.33 -2.35
C ILE A 99 -11.10 3.45 -3.40
N GLU A 100 -11.30 2.39 -4.16
CA GLU A 100 -12.34 2.35 -5.17
C GLU A 100 -13.38 1.31 -4.79
N PHE A 101 -14.62 1.71 -4.78
CA PHE A 101 -15.73 0.81 -4.53
C PHE A 101 -16.39 0.44 -5.84
N GLN A 102 -16.39 -0.85 -6.14
CA GLN A 102 -17.07 -1.37 -7.31
C GLN A 102 -18.30 -2.11 -6.84
N SER A 103 -19.42 -1.77 -7.42
CA SER A 103 -20.69 -2.39 -7.11
C SER A 103 -21.47 -2.60 -8.40
N PHE A 104 -22.28 -3.63 -8.40
CA PHE A 104 -23.23 -3.84 -9.49
C PHE A 104 -24.35 -2.81 -9.48
N ARG A 105 -24.49 -2.04 -8.41
CA ARG A 105 -25.48 -1.00 -8.24
C ARG A 105 -24.80 0.34 -8.07
N LYS A 106 -24.67 1.05 -9.15
CA LYS A 106 -24.00 2.35 -9.13
C LYS A 106 -24.63 3.37 -8.20
N GLU A 107 -25.95 3.32 -8.06
CA GLU A 107 -26.65 4.26 -7.19
C GLU A 107 -26.36 3.98 -5.72
N ALA A 108 -26.41 2.72 -5.32
CA ALA A 108 -26.04 2.33 -3.96
C ALA A 108 -24.57 2.66 -3.67
N LEU A 109 -23.72 2.51 -4.67
CA LEU A 109 -22.32 2.84 -4.54
C LEU A 109 -22.09 4.31 -4.19
N LYS A 110 -22.85 5.21 -4.81
CA LYS A 110 -22.71 6.63 -4.54
C LYS A 110 -23.07 6.98 -3.09
N GLU A 111 -24.08 6.36 -2.54
CA GLU A 111 -24.46 6.57 -1.16
C GLU A 111 -23.40 6.02 -0.21
N GLU A 112 -22.89 4.87 -0.50
CA GLU A 112 -21.81 4.25 0.29
C GLU A 112 -20.54 5.09 0.25
N GLU A 113 -20.19 5.63 -0.89
CA GLU A 113 -19.05 6.53 -1.01
C GLU A 113 -19.21 7.74 -0.10
N LYS A 114 -20.39 8.33 -0.03
CA LYS A 114 -20.62 9.47 0.83
C LYS A 114 -20.43 9.14 2.29
N LEU A 115 -20.84 7.97 2.71
CA LEU A 115 -20.70 7.54 4.10
C LEU A 115 -19.24 7.24 4.45
N ILE A 116 -18.49 6.74 3.50
CA ILE A 116 -17.11 6.33 3.73
C ILE A 116 -16.13 7.48 3.58
N ARG A 117 -16.51 8.50 2.85
CA ARG A 117 -15.67 9.66 2.59
C ARG A 117 -15.64 10.69 3.71
N ILE A 118 -16.22 10.40 4.80
CA ILE A 118 -16.33 11.33 5.92
C ILE A 118 -15.00 11.48 6.66
N ASP A 119 -14.10 10.63 6.45
CA ASP A 119 -12.79 10.67 7.08
C ASP A 119 -11.98 11.94 6.79
#